data_b993245526137d34bc0cfd1067c8e6ec
#
_entry.id   b993245526137d34bc0cfd1067c8e6ec
#
_cell.length_a   1.000
_cell.length_b   1.000
_cell.length_c   1.000
_cell.angle_alpha   90.00
_cell.angle_beta   90.00
_cell.angle_gamma   90.00
#
_symmetry.space_group_name_H-M   'P 1'
#
loop_
_entity.id
_entity.type
_entity.pdbx_description
1 polymer ?
#
loop_
_entity_poly.entity_id
_entity_poly.type
_entity_poly.pdbx_seq_one_letter_code
_entity_poly.pdbx_strand_id
1 'polypeptide(L)'
;MLVLALATTLLADFRASAVKVDITPKNTQWLMGYGARQSTGVLDAIHHRILAMDDGKGTQVFLVASDLCVFSPSVYDDFTRDLEKETGIKPRQVWWTVTHTHSSPELGPPGVYDVLLKGRSDHPWDREYLSLVTQALKRGILEAREKLAPARVLSGVGFSRANINRRSRDVDGTISLGLNPDGVVDTQLGLLRIEPAAAGGTPIALVANYAMHGTVLGGRSMLVSGDGPGIVADYVEKKTGSIMLFVNSAAGNLAPIYSTQESSRGRQLGEFRVLLGDRVLETNAKLTKPMREFTLGLDEITVETARREGLGWPPDLAAYAAGDTGVKIPVRILRMGDTVMWGAPVELFCEIAMRVRKESGYRNTFFFGYANGWLGYLPTAVAFQEGGYEPRTSPFTPRVEKDFGDAVVKAIRQGR
;
A
#
# COMPACT_ATOMS: atom_id res chain seq x y z
N MET A 1 -39.51 -43.01 11.90
CA MET A 1 -38.83 -41.90 12.59
C MET A 1 -37.69 -41.42 11.69
N LEU A 2 -37.88 -40.31 11.01
CA LEU A 2 -36.85 -39.68 10.17
C LEU A 2 -36.05 -38.75 11.09
N VAL A 3 -34.81 -39.11 11.39
CA VAL A 3 -33.89 -38.21 12.12
C VAL A 3 -33.34 -37.19 11.12
N LEU A 4 -33.91 -35.96 11.14
CA LEU A 4 -33.31 -34.82 10.48
C LEU A 4 -32.02 -34.49 11.21
N ALA A 5 -30.88 -34.84 10.62
CA ALA A 5 -29.61 -34.31 11.02
C ALA A 5 -29.58 -32.82 10.66
N LEU A 6 -29.80 -31.92 11.63
CA LEU A 6 -29.44 -30.53 11.51
C LEU A 6 -27.91 -30.49 11.37
N ALA A 7 -27.45 -30.32 10.14
CA ALA A 7 -26.10 -29.88 9.90
C ALA A 7 -25.99 -28.43 10.45
N THR A 8 -25.54 -28.28 11.70
CA THR A 8 -25.06 -27.01 12.21
C THR A 8 -23.83 -26.66 11.37
N THR A 9 -24.07 -25.88 10.32
CA THR A 9 -22.95 -25.10 9.70
C THR A 9 -22.40 -24.26 10.83
N LEU A 10 -21.24 -24.64 11.35
CA LEU A 10 -20.40 -23.75 12.14
C LEU A 10 -20.21 -22.51 11.27
N LEU A 11 -20.97 -21.46 11.57
CA LEU A 11 -20.74 -20.12 11.01
C LEU A 11 -19.29 -19.79 11.34
N ALA A 12 -18.50 -19.52 10.32
CA ALA A 12 -17.14 -19.08 10.51
C ALA A 12 -17.16 -17.91 11.50
N ASP A 13 -16.37 -17.99 12.57
CA ASP A 13 -16.23 -16.93 13.57
C ASP A 13 -15.66 -15.63 12.95
N PHE A 14 -15.20 -15.71 11.69
CA PHE A 14 -14.65 -14.59 10.95
C PHE A 14 -15.75 -13.60 10.56
N ARG A 15 -15.51 -12.35 10.90
CA ARG A 15 -16.37 -11.20 10.57
C ARG A 15 -15.58 -10.15 9.82
N ALA A 16 -16.23 -9.43 8.93
CA ALA A 16 -15.62 -8.32 8.21
C ALA A 16 -16.64 -7.25 7.85
N SER A 17 -16.16 -6.08 7.57
CA SER A 17 -16.89 -4.95 7.03
C SER A 17 -15.95 -4.04 6.26
N ALA A 18 -16.47 -3.20 5.38
CA ALA A 18 -15.68 -2.19 4.71
C ALA A 18 -16.43 -0.86 4.66
N VAL A 19 -15.68 0.24 4.73
CA VAL A 19 -16.19 1.61 4.58
C VAL A 19 -15.28 2.42 3.66
N LYS A 20 -15.89 3.41 2.97
CA LYS A 20 -15.19 4.38 2.12
C LYS A 20 -15.48 5.77 2.67
N VAL A 21 -14.43 6.56 2.92
CA VAL A 21 -14.53 7.89 3.52
C VAL A 21 -13.82 8.89 2.63
N ASP A 22 -14.51 9.97 2.27
CA ASP A 22 -13.97 11.07 1.46
C ASP A 22 -12.95 11.89 2.28
N ILE A 23 -11.77 12.12 1.67
CA ILE A 23 -10.69 12.96 2.20
C ILE A 23 -10.26 14.04 1.21
N THR A 24 -11.11 14.35 0.24
CA THR A 24 -10.82 15.36 -0.77
C THR A 24 -10.68 16.74 -0.10
N PRO A 25 -9.59 17.47 -0.35
CA PRO A 25 -9.40 18.79 0.23
C PRO A 25 -10.40 19.79 -0.35
N LYS A 26 -10.80 20.76 0.46
CA LYS A 26 -11.68 21.87 0.03
C LYS A 26 -10.92 23.10 -0.42
N ASN A 27 -9.64 23.18 -0.06
CA ASN A 27 -8.75 24.31 -0.32
C ASN A 27 -7.60 23.87 -1.23
N THR A 28 -6.91 24.85 -1.83
CA THR A 28 -5.64 24.63 -2.54
C THR A 28 -4.63 23.98 -1.61
N GLN A 29 -3.97 22.92 -2.10
CA GLN A 29 -3.02 22.12 -1.35
C GLN A 29 -1.68 22.02 -2.10
N TRP A 30 -0.59 21.89 -1.36
CA TRP A 30 0.65 21.42 -1.91
C TRP A 30 0.54 19.93 -2.28
N LEU A 31 0.93 19.59 -3.51
CA LEU A 31 0.83 18.22 -4.02
C LEU A 31 2.15 17.48 -3.83
N MET A 32 2.07 16.26 -3.29
CA MET A 32 3.22 15.38 -3.05
C MET A 32 3.71 14.68 -4.34
N GLY A 33 4.96 14.23 -4.32
CA GLY A 33 5.52 13.23 -5.24
C GLY A 33 6.42 13.77 -6.34
N TYR A 34 6.32 15.05 -6.70
CA TYR A 34 7.19 15.74 -7.66
C TYR A 34 7.86 16.96 -6.99
N GLY A 35 8.27 17.96 -7.76
CA GLY A 35 8.68 19.26 -7.19
C GLY A 35 7.50 19.99 -6.56
N ALA A 36 7.77 20.98 -5.72
CA ALA A 36 6.75 21.80 -5.06
C ALA A 36 5.77 22.39 -6.08
N ARG A 37 4.48 22.07 -5.94
CA ARG A 37 3.40 22.53 -6.82
C ARG A 37 2.08 22.56 -6.07
N GLN A 38 1.26 23.57 -6.35
CA GLN A 38 -0.04 23.74 -5.72
C GLN A 38 -1.17 23.22 -6.61
N SER A 39 -2.19 22.65 -5.99
CA SER A 39 -3.39 22.20 -6.69
C SER A 39 -4.19 23.40 -7.20
N THR A 40 -4.78 23.24 -8.39
CA THR A 40 -5.68 24.23 -9.03
C THR A 40 -7.12 23.75 -9.07
N GLY A 41 -7.41 22.56 -8.55
CA GLY A 41 -8.73 21.95 -8.53
C GLY A 41 -8.68 20.45 -8.23
N VAL A 42 -9.83 19.81 -8.37
CA VAL A 42 -10.02 18.37 -8.14
C VAL A 42 -10.48 17.73 -9.46
N LEU A 43 -9.79 16.68 -9.90
CA LEU A 43 -10.19 15.87 -11.05
C LEU A 43 -11.19 14.78 -10.63
N ASP A 44 -10.88 14.09 -9.55
CA ASP A 44 -11.70 13.07 -8.91
C ASP A 44 -11.49 13.08 -7.39
N ALA A 45 -12.50 12.61 -6.65
CA ALA A 45 -12.45 12.57 -5.20
C ALA A 45 -11.45 11.51 -4.72
N ILE A 46 -10.75 11.81 -3.63
CA ILE A 46 -9.80 10.91 -2.99
C ILE A 46 -10.34 10.40 -1.66
N HIS A 47 -10.01 9.14 -1.33
CA HIS A 47 -10.68 8.43 -0.25
C HIS A 47 -9.73 7.66 0.67
N HIS A 48 -10.17 7.42 1.89
CA HIS A 48 -9.80 6.23 2.65
C HIS A 48 -10.75 5.09 2.29
N ARG A 49 -10.21 3.93 1.97
CA ARG A 49 -10.93 2.66 1.86
C ARG A 49 -10.43 1.76 2.98
N ILE A 50 -11.32 1.35 3.86
CA ILE A 50 -11.00 0.69 5.13
C ILE A 50 -11.71 -0.65 5.18
N LEU A 51 -10.96 -1.73 5.42
CA LEU A 51 -11.46 -3.07 5.66
C LEU A 51 -11.15 -3.45 7.11
N ALA A 52 -12.20 -3.70 7.90
CA ALA A 52 -12.08 -4.30 9.22
C ALA A 52 -12.28 -5.82 9.11
N MET A 53 -11.43 -6.58 9.78
CA MET A 53 -11.48 -8.04 9.90
C MET A 53 -11.35 -8.46 11.36
N ASP A 54 -12.09 -9.48 11.76
CA ASP A 54 -12.10 -10.04 13.11
C ASP A 54 -12.19 -11.57 13.00
N ASP A 55 -11.25 -12.29 13.59
CA ASP A 55 -11.22 -13.77 13.53
C ASP A 55 -12.12 -14.46 14.55
N GLY A 56 -12.85 -13.70 15.36
CA GLY A 56 -13.67 -14.24 16.44
C GLY A 56 -12.88 -14.90 17.59
N LYS A 57 -11.54 -14.85 17.51
CA LYS A 57 -10.61 -15.45 18.48
C LYS A 57 -9.74 -14.42 19.20
N GLY A 58 -10.10 -13.14 19.05
CA GLY A 58 -9.46 -12.02 19.74
C GLY A 58 -8.52 -11.17 18.88
N THR A 59 -8.37 -11.47 17.58
CA THR A 59 -7.56 -10.65 16.68
C THR A 59 -8.44 -9.84 15.73
N GLN A 60 -8.30 -8.51 15.80
CA GLN A 60 -8.87 -7.58 14.83
C GLN A 60 -7.76 -6.91 14.03
N VAL A 61 -8.01 -6.67 12.75
CA VAL A 61 -7.11 -5.97 11.82
C VAL A 61 -7.89 -4.97 10.99
N PHE A 62 -7.32 -3.79 10.81
CA PHE A 62 -7.85 -2.72 9.98
C PHE A 62 -6.86 -2.47 8.84
N LEU A 63 -7.20 -2.91 7.62
CA LEU A 63 -6.43 -2.57 6.42
C LEU A 63 -6.99 -1.28 5.84
N VAL A 64 -6.12 -0.32 5.59
CA VAL A 64 -6.48 0.99 5.07
C VAL A 64 -5.69 1.23 3.79
N ALA A 65 -6.37 1.59 2.73
CA ALA A 65 -5.78 2.13 1.51
C ALA A 65 -6.28 3.56 1.31
N SER A 66 -5.35 4.51 1.35
CA SER A 66 -5.67 5.93 1.19
C SER A 66 -5.15 6.45 -0.15
N ASP A 67 -5.94 7.26 -0.85
CA ASP A 67 -5.52 7.92 -2.08
C ASP A 67 -4.57 9.10 -1.75
N LEU A 68 -3.39 8.76 -1.23
CA LEU A 68 -2.30 9.65 -0.84
C LEU A 68 -0.99 9.15 -1.47
N CYS A 69 0.03 10.02 -1.52
CA CYS A 69 1.34 9.66 -2.05
C CYS A 69 2.19 8.94 -1.00
N VAL A 70 2.69 9.68 -0.04
CA VAL A 70 3.46 9.20 1.11
C VAL A 70 3.21 10.12 2.31
N PHE A 71 3.57 9.65 3.50
CA PHE A 71 3.59 10.45 4.72
C PHE A 71 4.69 9.95 5.67
N SER A 72 5.13 10.82 6.60
CA SER A 72 6.12 10.45 7.61
C SER A 72 5.59 9.37 8.56
N PRO A 73 6.36 8.34 8.92
CA PRO A 73 5.96 7.39 9.95
C PRO A 73 5.54 8.02 11.28
N SER A 74 6.05 9.21 11.62
CA SER A 74 5.62 9.97 12.80
C SER A 74 4.11 10.29 12.80
N VAL A 75 3.53 10.55 11.63
CA VAL A 75 2.07 10.75 11.47
C VAL A 75 1.29 9.49 11.87
N TYR A 76 1.77 8.33 11.45
CA TYR A 76 1.16 7.05 11.83
C TYR A 76 1.30 6.79 13.34
N ASP A 77 2.48 7.03 13.91
CA ASP A 77 2.74 6.80 15.33
C ASP A 77 1.85 7.69 16.21
N ASP A 78 1.74 8.97 15.88
CA ASP A 78 0.87 9.90 16.59
C ASP A 78 -0.61 9.49 16.47
N PHE A 79 -1.06 9.19 15.26
CA PHE A 79 -2.43 8.76 15.01
C PHE A 79 -2.79 7.49 15.79
N THR A 80 -1.94 6.46 15.74
CA THR A 80 -2.25 5.18 16.39
C THR A 80 -2.09 5.21 17.89
N ARG A 81 -1.19 6.04 18.43
CA ARG A 81 -1.10 6.31 19.87
C ARG A 81 -2.39 6.91 20.41
N ASP A 82 -2.93 7.92 19.72
CA ASP A 82 -4.17 8.59 20.12
C ASP A 82 -5.38 7.65 19.95
N LEU A 83 -5.41 6.87 18.85
CA LEU A 83 -6.45 5.86 18.61
C LEU A 83 -6.43 4.78 19.71
N GLU A 84 -5.27 4.28 20.10
CA GLU A 84 -5.14 3.28 21.18
C GLU A 84 -5.65 3.82 22.50
N LYS A 85 -5.25 5.04 22.86
CA LYS A 85 -5.69 5.70 24.10
C LYS A 85 -7.21 5.84 24.19
N GLU A 86 -7.85 6.17 23.08
CA GLU A 86 -9.30 6.44 23.05
C GLU A 86 -10.15 5.17 22.89
N THR A 87 -9.64 4.16 22.18
CA THR A 87 -10.47 3.04 21.69
C THR A 87 -9.96 1.64 22.05
N GLY A 88 -8.72 1.56 22.54
CA GLY A 88 -8.03 0.29 22.83
C GLY A 88 -7.49 -0.43 21.58
N ILE A 89 -7.68 0.11 20.37
CA ILE A 89 -7.14 -0.47 19.14
C ILE A 89 -5.63 -0.25 19.11
N LYS A 90 -4.87 -1.36 19.09
CA LYS A 90 -3.41 -1.32 19.15
C LYS A 90 -2.79 -0.92 17.81
N PRO A 91 -1.62 -0.23 17.79
CA PRO A 91 -0.93 0.14 16.54
C PRO A 91 -0.75 -1.04 15.58
N ARG A 92 -0.36 -2.23 16.08
CA ARG A 92 -0.16 -3.43 15.25
C ARG A 92 -1.40 -3.89 14.48
N GLN A 93 -2.60 -3.50 14.91
CA GLN A 93 -3.87 -3.86 14.29
C GLN A 93 -4.23 -2.95 13.10
N VAL A 94 -3.59 -1.77 12.99
CA VAL A 94 -3.86 -0.79 11.92
C VAL A 94 -2.74 -0.85 10.89
N TRP A 95 -3.09 -1.19 9.66
CA TRP A 95 -2.19 -1.18 8.52
C TRP A 95 -2.62 -0.06 7.57
N TRP A 96 -2.00 1.09 7.70
CA TRP A 96 -2.31 2.25 6.91
C TRP A 96 -1.38 2.32 5.70
N THR A 97 -1.89 1.91 4.54
CA THR A 97 -1.18 1.98 3.26
C THR A 97 -1.69 3.15 2.43
N VAL A 98 -0.91 3.55 1.44
CA VAL A 98 -1.30 4.56 0.46
C VAL A 98 -1.26 3.99 -0.95
N THR A 99 -2.10 4.53 -1.83
CA THR A 99 -2.13 4.15 -3.25
C THR A 99 -0.94 4.69 -4.03
N HIS A 100 -0.20 5.62 -3.40
CA HIS A 100 0.96 6.31 -3.94
C HIS A 100 0.62 7.19 -5.15
N THR A 101 -0.57 7.80 -5.16
CA THR A 101 -0.91 8.80 -6.17
C THR A 101 -0.05 10.05 -6.01
N HIS A 102 0.63 10.48 -7.06
CA HIS A 102 1.39 11.72 -7.09
C HIS A 102 0.52 12.95 -7.38
N SER A 103 -0.78 12.81 -7.26
CA SER A 103 -1.78 13.87 -7.43
C SER A 103 -2.62 14.06 -6.15
N SER A 104 -2.06 13.76 -5.00
CA SER A 104 -2.68 14.00 -3.68
C SER A 104 -1.97 15.11 -2.92
N PRO A 105 -2.66 15.73 -1.92
CA PRO A 105 -1.99 16.64 -1.00
C PRO A 105 -0.86 15.98 -0.22
N GLU A 106 0.08 16.80 0.23
CA GLU A 106 1.05 16.44 1.27
C GLU A 106 0.33 16.19 2.60
N LEU A 107 0.86 15.25 3.39
CA LEU A 107 0.25 14.88 4.67
C LEU A 107 1.26 14.99 5.82
N GLY A 108 1.12 16.03 6.62
CA GLY A 108 1.89 16.24 7.84
C GLY A 108 3.36 16.63 7.60
N PRO A 109 4.21 16.45 8.63
CA PRO A 109 5.62 16.80 8.52
C PRO A 109 6.31 15.96 7.44
N PRO A 110 7.34 16.51 6.75
CA PRO A 110 7.96 15.84 5.62
C PRO A 110 8.80 14.62 6.00
N GLY A 111 9.25 14.49 7.26
CA GLY A 111 10.08 13.37 7.68
C GLY A 111 11.35 13.23 6.86
N VAL A 112 11.68 12.01 6.43
CA VAL A 112 12.88 11.74 5.62
C VAL A 112 12.83 12.37 4.23
N TYR A 113 11.66 12.76 3.75
CA TYR A 113 11.50 13.44 2.45
C TYR A 113 12.32 14.74 2.38
N ASP A 114 12.33 15.51 3.48
CA ASP A 114 13.05 16.78 3.56
C ASP A 114 14.57 16.61 3.42
N VAL A 115 15.14 15.55 3.98
CA VAL A 115 16.58 15.30 3.89
C VAL A 115 17.00 14.62 2.58
N LEU A 116 16.13 13.82 1.98
CA LEU A 116 16.41 13.09 0.73
C LEU A 116 16.14 13.95 -0.52
N LEU A 117 15.16 14.84 -0.46
CA LEU A 117 14.63 15.59 -1.59
C LEU A 117 14.57 17.09 -1.27
N LYS A 118 15.72 17.63 -0.81
CA LYS A 118 15.86 19.03 -0.40
C LYS A 118 15.24 20.00 -1.39
N GLY A 119 14.57 21.02 -0.88
CA GLY A 119 13.92 22.07 -1.67
C GLY A 119 12.55 21.70 -2.23
N ARG A 120 12.04 20.50 -1.96
CA ARG A 120 10.69 20.09 -2.39
C ARG A 120 9.61 20.35 -1.36
N SER A 121 9.99 20.53 -0.09
CA SER A 121 9.12 20.78 1.07
C SER A 121 9.44 22.09 1.80
N ASP A 122 10.05 23.07 1.11
CA ASP A 122 10.40 24.38 1.67
C ASP A 122 9.16 25.30 1.84
N HIS A 123 8.07 24.74 2.35
CA HIS A 123 6.82 25.42 2.66
C HIS A 123 6.13 24.78 3.86
N PRO A 124 5.26 25.51 4.56
CA PRO A 124 4.53 24.94 5.67
C PRO A 124 3.56 23.84 5.19
N TRP A 125 3.54 22.71 5.89
CA TRP A 125 2.53 21.68 5.68
C TRP A 125 1.19 22.07 6.33
N ASP A 126 0.08 21.59 5.77
CA ASP A 126 -1.27 21.94 6.18
C ASP A 126 -1.75 21.10 7.38
N ARG A 127 -1.83 21.74 8.56
CA ARG A 127 -2.31 21.11 9.81
C ARG A 127 -3.80 20.79 9.76
N GLU A 128 -4.59 21.61 9.07
CA GLU A 128 -6.03 21.40 8.96
C GLU A 128 -6.33 20.20 8.08
N TYR A 129 -5.60 20.06 6.97
CA TYR A 129 -5.74 18.89 6.12
C TYR A 129 -5.28 17.61 6.82
N LEU A 130 -4.15 17.63 7.57
CA LEU A 130 -3.76 16.49 8.39
C LEU A 130 -4.86 16.11 9.39
N SER A 131 -5.44 17.10 10.07
CA SER A 131 -6.53 16.87 11.02
C SER A 131 -7.77 16.28 10.33
N LEU A 132 -8.15 16.77 9.14
CA LEU A 132 -9.25 16.24 8.35
C LEU A 132 -9.03 14.77 8.04
N VAL A 133 -7.85 14.41 7.51
CA VAL A 133 -7.49 13.05 7.09
C VAL A 133 -7.48 12.10 8.29
N THR A 134 -6.81 12.47 9.37
CA THR A 134 -6.69 11.59 10.56
C THR A 134 -8.02 11.40 11.29
N GLN A 135 -8.85 12.44 11.37
CA GLN A 135 -10.19 12.33 11.94
C GLN A 135 -11.12 11.48 11.05
N ALA A 136 -11.03 11.64 9.72
CA ALA A 136 -11.78 10.81 8.78
C ALA A 136 -11.38 9.34 8.91
N LEU A 137 -10.06 9.06 9.03
CA LEU A 137 -9.55 7.72 9.25
C LEU A 137 -10.07 7.11 10.56
N LYS A 138 -10.01 7.87 11.66
CA LYS A 138 -10.53 7.40 12.96
C LYS A 138 -12.02 7.06 12.89
N ARG A 139 -12.85 7.96 12.36
CA ARG A 139 -14.29 7.71 12.17
C ARG A 139 -14.53 6.46 11.31
N GLY A 140 -13.81 6.32 10.20
CA GLY A 140 -13.95 5.17 9.31
C GLY A 140 -13.55 3.84 9.95
N ILE A 141 -12.48 3.81 10.76
CA ILE A 141 -12.08 2.61 11.52
C ILE A 141 -13.15 2.20 12.53
N LEU A 142 -13.69 3.17 13.28
CA LEU A 142 -14.74 2.89 14.26
C LEU A 142 -16.04 2.43 13.60
N GLU A 143 -16.45 3.09 12.52
CA GLU A 143 -17.61 2.69 11.74
C GLU A 143 -17.45 1.26 11.16
N ALA A 144 -16.27 0.95 10.61
CA ALA A 144 -15.99 -0.39 10.12
C ALA A 144 -16.03 -1.42 11.26
N ARG A 145 -15.49 -1.11 12.43
CA ARG A 145 -15.56 -1.99 13.60
C ARG A 145 -17.00 -2.27 14.04
N GLU A 146 -17.85 -1.27 14.04
CA GLU A 146 -19.25 -1.41 14.43
C GLU A 146 -20.07 -2.24 13.41
N LYS A 147 -19.70 -2.20 12.13
CA LYS A 147 -20.40 -2.89 11.04
C LYS A 147 -19.92 -4.33 10.79
N LEU A 148 -19.02 -4.86 11.61
CA LEU A 148 -18.54 -6.24 11.46
C LEU A 148 -19.68 -7.26 11.39
N ALA A 149 -19.75 -8.01 10.30
CA ALA A 149 -20.75 -9.04 10.04
C ALA A 149 -20.09 -10.36 9.61
N PRO A 150 -20.75 -11.52 9.80
CA PRO A 150 -20.22 -12.81 9.38
C PRO A 150 -19.78 -12.81 7.91
N ALA A 151 -18.56 -13.24 7.67
CA ALA A 151 -17.92 -13.15 6.37
C ALA A 151 -17.06 -14.38 6.06
N ARG A 152 -16.59 -14.46 4.83
CA ARG A 152 -15.62 -15.44 4.36
C ARG A 152 -14.62 -14.78 3.42
N VAL A 153 -13.45 -15.40 3.31
CA VAL A 153 -12.33 -14.87 2.53
C VAL A 153 -11.96 -15.83 1.42
N LEU A 154 -11.71 -15.28 0.25
CA LEU A 154 -11.07 -15.96 -0.87
C LEU A 154 -9.79 -15.22 -1.23
N SER A 155 -8.74 -15.96 -1.57
CA SER A 155 -7.46 -15.40 -1.98
C SER A 155 -6.95 -16.06 -3.25
N GLY A 156 -6.29 -15.30 -4.09
CA GLY A 156 -5.65 -15.82 -5.28
C GLY A 156 -4.84 -14.77 -6.01
N VAL A 157 -4.32 -15.17 -7.16
CA VAL A 157 -3.46 -14.32 -7.99
C VAL A 157 -3.93 -14.31 -9.43
N GLY A 158 -3.81 -13.15 -10.04
CA GLY A 158 -3.89 -12.90 -11.46
C GLY A 158 -2.62 -12.22 -11.94
N PHE A 159 -2.68 -11.61 -13.11
CA PHE A 159 -1.59 -10.80 -13.60
C PHE A 159 -2.10 -9.60 -14.42
N SER A 160 -1.29 -8.55 -14.47
CA SER A 160 -1.50 -7.42 -15.37
C SER A 160 -0.15 -6.93 -15.91
N ARG A 161 -0.18 -6.24 -17.04
CA ARG A 161 0.96 -5.53 -17.64
C ARG A 161 0.69 -4.02 -17.68
N ALA A 162 0.00 -3.51 -16.69
CA ALA A 162 -0.25 -2.08 -16.54
C ALA A 162 0.98 -1.31 -16.06
N ASN A 163 2.05 -2.00 -15.68
CA ASN A 163 3.31 -1.46 -15.20
C ASN A 163 4.50 -1.80 -16.12
N ILE A 164 5.58 -1.05 -15.96
CA ILE A 164 6.85 -1.23 -16.65
C ILE A 164 8.00 -0.84 -15.70
N ASN A 165 9.17 -1.42 -15.88
CA ASN A 165 10.38 -0.95 -15.18
C ASN A 165 10.72 0.47 -15.65
N ARG A 166 11.05 1.36 -14.71
CA ARG A 166 11.29 2.77 -15.03
C ARG A 166 12.76 3.18 -15.03
N ARG A 167 13.67 2.25 -14.79
CA ARG A 167 15.12 2.48 -14.79
C ARG A 167 15.64 2.34 -16.20
N SER A 168 15.42 3.38 -17.00
CA SER A 168 15.93 3.47 -18.38
C SER A 168 17.44 3.55 -18.37
N ARG A 169 18.09 2.84 -19.29
CA ARG A 169 19.55 2.86 -19.50
C ARG A 169 19.87 3.57 -20.80
N ASP A 170 20.63 4.63 -20.71
CA ASP A 170 21.13 5.36 -21.89
C ASP A 170 22.32 4.62 -22.54
N VAL A 171 22.74 5.06 -23.72
CA VAL A 171 23.82 4.44 -24.48
C VAL A 171 25.18 4.47 -23.78
N ASP A 172 25.38 5.42 -22.88
CA ASP A 172 26.60 5.55 -22.04
C ASP A 172 26.51 4.74 -20.73
N GLY A 173 25.39 4.03 -20.53
CA GLY A 173 25.13 3.22 -19.33
C GLY A 173 24.50 4.00 -18.18
N THR A 174 24.26 5.31 -18.32
CA THR A 174 23.60 6.13 -17.27
C THR A 174 22.16 5.66 -17.05
N ILE A 175 21.78 5.53 -15.77
CA ILE A 175 20.42 5.18 -15.39
C ILE A 175 19.63 6.45 -15.08
N SER A 176 18.50 6.61 -15.78
CA SER A 176 17.55 7.71 -15.59
C SER A 176 16.11 7.19 -15.42
N LEU A 177 15.21 8.07 -14.96
CA LEU A 177 13.77 7.75 -14.93
C LEU A 177 13.23 7.78 -16.36
N GLY A 178 12.71 6.66 -16.81
CA GLY A 178 12.15 6.49 -18.16
C GLY A 178 11.34 5.21 -18.28
N LEU A 179 11.38 4.58 -19.44
CA LEU A 179 10.76 3.28 -19.69
C LEU A 179 11.85 2.26 -20.05
N ASN A 180 11.89 1.15 -19.33
CA ASN A 180 12.83 0.06 -19.58
C ASN A 180 12.04 -1.25 -19.83
N PRO A 181 11.73 -1.55 -21.08
CA PRO A 181 10.97 -2.76 -21.44
C PRO A 181 11.70 -4.07 -21.13
N ASP A 182 13.04 -4.02 -21.02
CA ASP A 182 13.89 -5.21 -20.71
C ASP A 182 14.17 -5.34 -19.20
N GLY A 183 13.73 -4.38 -18.39
CA GLY A 183 13.92 -4.40 -16.94
C GLY A 183 12.99 -5.41 -16.25
N VAL A 184 13.40 -5.85 -15.05
CA VAL A 184 12.57 -6.73 -14.24
C VAL A 184 11.24 -6.06 -13.87
N VAL A 185 10.14 -6.78 -14.04
CA VAL A 185 8.76 -6.31 -13.75
C VAL A 185 8.03 -7.36 -12.94
N ASP A 186 7.39 -6.97 -11.85
CA ASP A 186 6.43 -7.82 -11.15
C ASP A 186 5.02 -7.59 -11.72
N THR A 187 4.53 -8.56 -12.46
CA THR A 187 3.20 -8.53 -13.08
C THR A 187 2.12 -9.19 -12.23
N GLN A 188 2.47 -9.68 -11.03
CA GLN A 188 1.49 -10.33 -10.15
C GLN A 188 0.43 -9.34 -9.68
N LEU A 189 -0.83 -9.73 -9.83
CA LEU A 189 -1.99 -9.11 -9.21
C LEU A 189 -2.48 -10.03 -8.10
N GLY A 190 -2.18 -9.69 -6.84
CA GLY A 190 -2.74 -10.35 -5.66
C GLY A 190 -4.17 -9.90 -5.42
N LEU A 191 -5.07 -10.80 -5.06
CA LEU A 191 -6.45 -10.46 -4.76
C LEU A 191 -6.97 -11.21 -3.53
N LEU A 192 -7.55 -10.44 -2.59
CA LEU A 192 -8.46 -10.97 -1.57
C LEU A 192 -9.87 -10.53 -1.93
N ARG A 193 -10.84 -11.47 -1.86
CA ARG A 193 -12.27 -11.17 -1.87
C ARG A 193 -12.84 -11.49 -0.51
N ILE A 194 -13.44 -10.48 0.10
CA ILE A 194 -14.21 -10.62 1.33
C ILE A 194 -15.68 -10.57 0.95
N GLU A 195 -16.44 -11.60 1.31
CA GLU A 195 -17.85 -11.68 0.97
C GLU A 195 -18.69 -12.11 2.18
N PRO A 196 -20.01 -11.83 2.22
CA PRO A 196 -20.88 -12.32 3.28
C PRO A 196 -20.74 -13.83 3.45
N ALA A 197 -20.89 -14.32 4.67
CA ALA A 197 -20.85 -15.77 4.95
C ALA A 197 -21.93 -16.55 4.17
N ALA A 198 -23.10 -15.94 3.94
CA ALA A 198 -24.12 -16.47 3.03
C ALA A 198 -23.66 -16.36 1.58
N ALA A 199 -23.81 -17.44 0.81
CA ALA A 199 -23.39 -17.48 -0.59
C ALA A 199 -24.25 -16.54 -1.47
N GLY A 200 -23.63 -15.97 -2.52
CA GLY A 200 -24.32 -15.24 -3.59
C GLY A 200 -24.58 -13.76 -3.34
N GLY A 201 -24.06 -13.19 -2.23
CA GLY A 201 -24.15 -11.75 -1.98
C GLY A 201 -23.05 -10.94 -2.71
N THR A 202 -23.27 -9.63 -2.81
CA THR A 202 -22.25 -8.66 -3.23
C THR A 202 -21.04 -8.77 -2.31
N PRO A 203 -19.81 -8.81 -2.83
CA PRO A 203 -18.61 -8.79 -1.98
C PRO A 203 -18.61 -7.56 -1.06
N ILE A 204 -18.16 -7.75 0.17
CA ILE A 204 -17.96 -6.66 1.15
C ILE A 204 -16.82 -5.79 0.67
N ALA A 205 -15.70 -6.43 0.30
CA ALA A 205 -14.52 -5.74 -0.20
C ALA A 205 -13.70 -6.62 -1.15
N LEU A 206 -12.96 -5.95 -2.04
CA LEU A 206 -11.85 -6.51 -2.79
C LEU A 206 -10.58 -5.79 -2.35
N VAL A 207 -9.50 -6.54 -2.08
CA VAL A 207 -8.17 -5.99 -1.83
C VAL A 207 -7.29 -6.41 -2.99
N ALA A 208 -6.95 -5.47 -3.88
CA ALA A 208 -6.07 -5.73 -5.00
C ALA A 208 -4.67 -5.19 -4.70
N ASN A 209 -3.68 -6.09 -4.70
CA ASN A 209 -2.28 -5.77 -4.47
C ASN A 209 -1.51 -5.83 -5.80
N TYR A 210 -1.04 -4.68 -6.26
CA TYR A 210 -0.35 -4.56 -7.54
C TYR A 210 0.75 -3.51 -7.48
N ALA A 211 1.89 -3.78 -8.15
CA ALA A 211 3.07 -2.92 -8.12
C ALA A 211 3.03 -1.89 -9.26
N MET A 212 2.61 -0.66 -8.98
CA MET A 212 2.58 0.42 -9.96
C MET A 212 2.57 1.79 -9.27
N HIS A 213 3.53 2.67 -9.61
CA HIS A 213 3.45 4.07 -9.18
C HIS A 213 2.14 4.73 -9.63
N GLY A 214 1.57 5.55 -8.79
CA GLY A 214 0.42 6.39 -9.10
C GLY A 214 0.84 7.67 -9.86
N THR A 215 1.41 7.52 -11.03
CA THR A 215 2.03 8.60 -11.83
C THR A 215 1.50 8.68 -13.26
N VAL A 216 0.30 8.16 -13.51
CA VAL A 216 -0.33 8.21 -14.85
C VAL A 216 -0.55 9.66 -15.30
N LEU A 217 -0.99 10.53 -14.39
CA LEU A 217 -1.24 11.95 -14.69
C LEU A 217 0.04 12.77 -14.91
N GLY A 218 1.17 12.33 -14.35
CA GLY A 218 2.46 13.01 -14.49
C GLY A 218 2.60 14.32 -13.71
N GLY A 219 3.84 14.86 -13.66
CA GLY A 219 4.21 16.00 -12.82
C GLY A 219 3.63 17.36 -13.27
N ARG A 220 3.07 17.46 -14.49
CA ARG A 220 2.41 18.68 -14.98
C ARG A 220 0.94 18.79 -14.55
N SER A 221 0.37 17.74 -13.99
CA SER A 221 -0.99 17.81 -13.44
C SER A 221 -0.99 18.58 -12.13
N MET A 222 -1.84 19.59 -12.04
CA MET A 222 -2.08 20.38 -10.81
C MET A 222 -3.45 20.04 -10.19
N LEU A 223 -4.03 18.90 -10.55
CA LEU A 223 -5.34 18.48 -10.05
C LEU A 223 -5.18 17.39 -8.99
N VAL A 224 -5.97 17.49 -7.93
CA VAL A 224 -6.12 16.40 -6.94
C VAL A 224 -6.82 15.23 -7.60
N SER A 225 -6.28 14.03 -7.45
CA SER A 225 -6.80 12.80 -8.05
C SER A 225 -6.25 11.56 -7.37
N GLY A 226 -7.04 10.47 -7.35
CA GLY A 226 -6.55 9.13 -7.02
C GLY A 226 -5.64 8.52 -8.10
N ASP A 227 -5.45 9.20 -9.25
CA ASP A 227 -4.61 8.75 -10.37
C ASP A 227 -5.02 7.35 -10.88
N GLY A 228 -4.11 6.59 -11.49
CA GLY A 228 -4.36 5.23 -11.98
C GLY A 228 -4.96 4.29 -10.92
N PRO A 229 -4.39 4.22 -9.70
CA PRO A 229 -4.97 3.43 -8.62
C PRO A 229 -6.42 3.80 -8.27
N GLY A 230 -6.72 5.10 -8.14
CA GLY A 230 -8.07 5.58 -7.79
C GLY A 230 -9.10 5.28 -8.87
N ILE A 231 -8.75 5.51 -10.15
CA ILE A 231 -9.67 5.23 -11.26
C ILE A 231 -9.96 3.73 -11.42
N VAL A 232 -8.97 2.87 -11.10
CA VAL A 232 -9.15 1.42 -11.08
C VAL A 232 -10.07 1.01 -9.94
N ALA A 233 -9.86 1.56 -8.75
CA ALA A 233 -10.70 1.27 -7.60
C ALA A 233 -12.17 1.65 -7.85
N ASP A 234 -12.42 2.87 -8.30
CA ASP A 234 -13.78 3.36 -8.60
C ASP A 234 -14.45 2.56 -9.73
N TYR A 235 -13.69 2.14 -10.74
CA TYR A 235 -14.20 1.28 -11.81
C TYR A 235 -14.66 -0.10 -11.30
N VAL A 236 -13.82 -0.74 -10.49
CA VAL A 236 -14.12 -2.06 -9.92
C VAL A 236 -15.29 -1.95 -8.93
N GLU A 237 -15.32 -0.92 -8.09
CA GLU A 237 -16.44 -0.63 -7.17
C GLU A 237 -17.76 -0.49 -7.94
N LYS A 238 -17.76 0.28 -9.03
CA LYS A 238 -18.95 0.47 -9.88
C LYS A 238 -19.42 -0.84 -10.51
N LYS A 239 -18.51 -1.74 -10.87
CA LYS A 239 -18.83 -3.02 -11.51
C LYS A 239 -19.30 -4.10 -10.53
N THR A 240 -18.81 -4.08 -9.31
CA THR A 240 -19.05 -5.15 -8.33
C THR A 240 -20.01 -4.77 -7.21
N GLY A 241 -20.21 -3.46 -6.98
CA GLY A 241 -20.96 -2.95 -5.81
C GLY A 241 -20.18 -3.07 -4.49
N SER A 242 -18.91 -3.53 -4.53
CA SER A 242 -18.06 -3.72 -3.35
C SER A 242 -17.08 -2.55 -3.17
N ILE A 243 -16.56 -2.33 -1.98
CA ILE A 243 -15.43 -1.41 -1.76
C ILE A 243 -14.14 -2.08 -2.23
N MET A 244 -13.31 -1.36 -2.99
CA MET A 244 -12.06 -1.89 -3.54
C MET A 244 -10.84 -1.16 -3.00
N LEU A 245 -10.07 -1.82 -2.14
CA LEU A 245 -8.79 -1.33 -1.66
C LEU A 245 -7.71 -1.60 -2.71
N PHE A 246 -7.15 -0.55 -3.30
CA PHE A 246 -5.93 -0.67 -4.07
C PHE A 246 -4.74 -0.56 -3.11
N VAL A 247 -4.01 -1.64 -2.94
CA VAL A 247 -2.80 -1.68 -2.11
C VAL A 247 -1.59 -1.77 -3.01
N ASN A 248 -0.78 -0.72 -3.03
CA ASN A 248 0.43 -0.72 -3.85
C ASN A 248 1.43 -1.75 -3.32
N SER A 249 2.03 -2.51 -4.23
CA SER A 249 3.06 -3.49 -3.91
C SER A 249 4.46 -2.87 -4.06
N ALA A 250 5.47 -3.67 -4.37
CA ALA A 250 6.85 -3.24 -4.55
C ALA A 250 7.02 -2.49 -5.88
N ALA A 251 6.68 -1.21 -5.88
CA ALA A 251 6.69 -0.35 -7.06
C ALA A 251 7.89 0.59 -7.11
N GLY A 252 8.90 0.44 -6.25
CA GLY A 252 10.03 1.37 -6.18
C GLY A 252 10.72 1.62 -7.53
N ASN A 253 10.84 0.61 -8.36
CA ASN A 253 11.39 0.70 -9.72
C ASN A 253 10.35 0.51 -10.84
N LEU A 254 9.05 0.54 -10.52
CA LEU A 254 7.98 0.30 -11.50
C LEU A 254 7.08 1.52 -11.68
N ALA A 255 6.94 1.98 -12.92
CA ALA A 255 6.00 3.02 -13.33
C ALA A 255 4.75 2.42 -13.97
N PRO A 256 3.66 3.19 -14.17
CA PRO A 256 2.64 2.81 -15.12
C PRO A 256 3.24 2.67 -16.52
N ILE A 257 2.66 1.76 -17.35
CA ILE A 257 3.19 1.46 -18.69
C ILE A 257 3.33 2.72 -19.58
N TYR A 258 2.56 3.74 -19.27
CA TYR A 258 2.71 5.10 -19.84
C TYR A 258 2.08 6.15 -18.91
N SER A 259 2.56 7.38 -19.03
CA SER A 259 1.96 8.56 -18.41
C SER A 259 1.14 9.34 -19.43
N THR A 260 0.13 10.09 -18.97
CA THR A 260 -0.71 10.87 -19.87
C THR A 260 0.03 12.08 -20.43
N GLN A 261 -0.30 12.44 -21.67
CA GLN A 261 -0.05 13.77 -22.21
C GLN A 261 -1.25 14.68 -21.93
N GLU A 262 -1.07 15.98 -21.89
CA GLU A 262 -2.15 16.93 -21.55
C GLU A 262 -3.40 16.77 -22.43
N SER A 263 -3.23 16.62 -23.74
CA SER A 263 -4.32 16.48 -24.71
C SER A 263 -5.13 15.18 -24.58
N SER A 264 -4.61 14.18 -23.89
CA SER A 264 -5.23 12.86 -23.78
C SER A 264 -5.46 12.42 -22.33
N ARG A 265 -5.27 13.32 -21.35
CA ARG A 265 -5.26 13.04 -19.90
C ARG A 265 -6.41 12.14 -19.46
N GLY A 266 -7.65 12.52 -19.73
CA GLY A 266 -8.81 11.75 -19.29
C GLY A 266 -8.93 10.38 -19.95
N ARG A 267 -8.54 10.25 -21.21
CA ARG A 267 -8.58 8.99 -21.95
C ARG A 267 -7.54 8.01 -21.43
N GLN A 268 -6.28 8.41 -21.36
CA GLN A 268 -5.19 7.53 -20.91
C GLN A 268 -5.38 7.08 -19.46
N LEU A 269 -5.82 7.96 -18.57
CA LEU A 269 -6.19 7.58 -17.23
C LEU A 269 -7.31 6.54 -17.24
N GLY A 270 -8.33 6.73 -18.08
CA GLY A 270 -9.44 5.80 -18.25
C GLY A 270 -9.04 4.42 -18.77
N GLU A 271 -7.97 4.30 -19.55
CA GLU A 271 -7.48 3.03 -20.09
C GLU A 271 -6.99 2.06 -18.99
N PHE A 272 -6.55 2.58 -17.85
CA PHE A 272 -6.19 1.74 -16.71
C PHE A 272 -7.37 0.95 -16.13
N ARG A 273 -8.62 1.35 -16.40
CA ARG A 273 -9.82 0.54 -16.14
C ARG A 273 -9.74 -0.80 -16.85
N VAL A 274 -9.26 -0.82 -18.10
CA VAL A 274 -9.08 -2.05 -18.90
C VAL A 274 -7.78 -2.76 -18.54
N LEU A 275 -6.67 -2.02 -18.52
CA LEU A 275 -5.33 -2.58 -18.30
C LEU A 275 -5.19 -3.29 -16.94
N LEU A 276 -5.82 -2.76 -15.92
CA LEU A 276 -5.74 -3.28 -14.56
C LEU A 276 -7.12 -3.60 -13.97
N GLY A 277 -8.13 -2.74 -14.14
CA GLY A 277 -9.45 -2.96 -13.58
C GLY A 277 -10.11 -4.24 -14.07
N ASP A 278 -10.09 -4.51 -15.37
CA ASP A 278 -10.63 -5.77 -15.92
C ASP A 278 -9.82 -6.99 -15.45
N ARG A 279 -8.51 -6.85 -15.23
CA ARG A 279 -7.70 -7.94 -14.66
C ARG A 279 -8.10 -8.25 -13.21
N VAL A 280 -8.45 -7.23 -12.42
CA VAL A 280 -9.05 -7.43 -11.08
C VAL A 280 -10.38 -8.19 -11.19
N LEU A 281 -11.27 -7.76 -12.08
CA LEU A 281 -12.57 -8.42 -12.28
C LEU A 281 -12.43 -9.87 -12.76
N GLU A 282 -11.54 -10.13 -13.72
CA GLU A 282 -11.23 -11.49 -14.19
C GLU A 282 -10.64 -12.38 -13.10
N THR A 283 -9.72 -11.82 -12.29
CA THR A 283 -9.15 -12.57 -11.16
C THR A 283 -10.21 -12.86 -10.13
N ASN A 284 -11.06 -11.87 -9.80
CA ASN A 284 -12.20 -12.04 -8.90
C ASN A 284 -13.14 -13.16 -9.35
N ALA A 285 -13.47 -13.22 -10.64
CA ALA A 285 -14.35 -14.26 -11.19
C ALA A 285 -13.79 -15.68 -11.06
N LYS A 286 -12.45 -15.82 -11.01
CA LYS A 286 -11.76 -17.11 -10.84
C LYS A 286 -11.67 -17.58 -9.39
N LEU A 287 -11.95 -16.72 -8.41
CA LEU A 287 -11.94 -17.09 -7.00
C LEU A 287 -13.23 -17.85 -6.64
N THR A 288 -13.13 -19.16 -6.48
CA THR A 288 -14.28 -20.03 -6.24
C THR A 288 -14.27 -20.75 -4.89
N LYS A 289 -13.11 -20.81 -4.24
CA LYS A 289 -12.94 -21.57 -3.00
C LYS A 289 -12.62 -20.64 -1.83
N PRO A 290 -13.53 -20.48 -0.86
CA PRO A 290 -13.23 -19.77 0.37
C PRO A 290 -12.12 -20.47 1.16
N MET A 291 -11.33 -19.67 1.88
CA MET A 291 -10.44 -20.20 2.91
C MET A 291 -11.26 -20.95 3.94
N ARG A 292 -10.74 -22.08 4.36
CA ARG A 292 -11.34 -22.84 5.47
C ARG A 292 -10.86 -22.24 6.79
N GLU A 293 -10.95 -22.97 7.86
CA GLU A 293 -10.55 -22.50 9.19
C GLU A 293 -9.18 -21.82 9.18
N PHE A 294 -9.14 -20.58 9.65
CA PHE A 294 -7.91 -19.79 9.82
C PHE A 294 -8.02 -18.86 11.04
N THR A 295 -6.91 -18.32 11.45
CA THR A 295 -6.79 -17.21 12.40
C THR A 295 -6.06 -16.06 11.73
N LEU A 296 -6.20 -14.85 12.26
CA LEU A 296 -5.41 -13.71 11.87
C LEU A 296 -4.13 -13.67 12.71
N GLY A 297 -3.05 -14.25 12.18
CA GLY A 297 -1.73 -14.21 12.82
C GLY A 297 -1.03 -12.89 12.56
N LEU A 298 -0.97 -12.02 13.58
CA LEU A 298 -0.27 -10.73 13.50
C LEU A 298 1.10 -10.81 14.14
N ASP A 299 2.14 -10.54 13.36
CA ASP A 299 3.51 -10.39 13.86
C ASP A 299 4.12 -9.06 13.38
N GLU A 300 5.09 -8.61 14.14
CA GLU A 300 5.91 -7.45 13.81
C GLU A 300 7.38 -7.76 14.12
N ILE A 301 8.26 -7.41 13.19
CA ILE A 301 9.70 -7.42 13.40
C ILE A 301 10.28 -6.05 13.07
N THR A 302 11.43 -5.74 13.63
CA THR A 302 12.22 -4.57 13.26
C THR A 302 13.50 -5.04 12.59
N VAL A 303 13.73 -4.57 11.36
CA VAL A 303 14.99 -4.80 10.67
C VAL A 303 15.89 -3.59 10.89
N GLU A 304 17.08 -3.83 11.44
CA GLU A 304 18.10 -2.80 11.56
C GLU A 304 19.10 -2.93 10.42
N THR A 305 19.39 -1.81 9.76
CA THR A 305 20.35 -1.76 8.65
C THR A 305 21.14 -0.46 8.68
N ALA A 306 22.27 -0.42 7.96
CA ALA A 306 23.13 0.75 7.92
C ALA A 306 22.50 1.90 7.14
N ARG A 307 22.59 3.11 7.70
CA ARG A 307 22.22 4.37 7.07
C ARG A 307 23.38 4.88 6.19
N ARG A 308 23.03 5.57 5.11
CA ARG A 308 23.97 6.26 4.24
C ARG A 308 24.77 7.29 5.05
N GLU A 309 26.09 7.25 4.91
CA GLU A 309 26.99 8.16 5.60
C GLU A 309 26.68 9.63 5.25
N GLY A 310 26.80 10.51 6.25
CA GLY A 310 26.56 11.95 6.10
C GLY A 310 25.07 12.34 5.90
N LEU A 311 24.14 11.39 5.89
CA LEU A 311 22.72 11.72 5.82
C LEU A 311 22.22 12.16 7.21
N GLY A 312 21.74 13.41 7.30
CA GLY A 312 21.00 13.87 8.48
C GLY A 312 19.76 13.01 8.73
N TRP A 313 19.30 12.93 9.98
CA TRP A 313 18.11 12.20 10.33
C TRP A 313 17.07 13.14 10.96
N PRO A 314 15.81 13.14 10.48
CA PRO A 314 14.81 14.07 10.99
C PRO A 314 14.48 13.81 12.46
N PRO A 315 14.32 14.85 13.29
CA PRO A 315 14.00 14.68 14.72
C PRO A 315 12.67 13.94 14.98
N ASP A 316 11.69 14.14 14.13
CA ASP A 316 10.38 13.45 14.21
C ASP A 316 10.46 11.96 13.91
N LEU A 317 11.60 11.49 13.38
CA LEU A 317 11.90 10.08 13.13
C LEU A 317 12.95 9.48 14.07
N ALA A 318 13.20 10.10 15.22
CA ALA A 318 14.20 9.60 16.18
C ALA A 318 13.95 8.14 16.59
N ALA A 319 12.70 7.70 16.70
CA ALA A 319 12.34 6.31 17.00
C ALA A 319 12.82 5.29 15.95
N TYR A 320 13.01 5.75 14.71
CA TYR A 320 13.47 4.96 13.57
C TYR A 320 14.99 4.99 13.38
N ALA A 321 15.73 5.69 14.23
CA ALA A 321 17.18 5.60 14.25
C ALA A 321 17.66 4.35 15.00
N ALA A 322 18.69 3.67 14.48
CA ALA A 322 19.44 2.62 15.15
C ALA A 322 20.86 3.15 15.45
N GLY A 323 20.99 3.83 16.60
CA GLY A 323 22.20 4.60 16.91
C GLY A 323 22.45 5.70 15.87
N ASP A 324 23.71 6.11 15.75
CA ASP A 324 24.12 7.23 14.89
C ASP A 324 24.16 6.87 13.40
N THR A 325 24.30 5.59 13.07
CA THR A 325 24.60 5.11 11.72
C THR A 325 23.60 4.10 11.17
N GLY A 326 22.53 3.80 11.90
CA GLY A 326 21.54 2.81 11.49
C GLY A 326 20.14 3.37 11.31
N VAL A 327 19.29 2.56 10.69
CA VAL A 327 17.84 2.78 10.52
C VAL A 327 17.10 1.53 10.95
N LYS A 328 16.01 1.72 11.68
CA LYS A 328 15.03 0.69 12.05
C LYS A 328 13.90 0.71 11.04
N ILE A 329 13.65 -0.41 10.40
CA ILE A 329 12.54 -0.60 9.45
C ILE A 329 11.53 -1.56 10.09
N PRO A 330 10.38 -1.09 10.58
CA PRO A 330 9.34 -1.99 11.07
C PRO A 330 8.72 -2.75 9.90
N VAL A 331 8.54 -4.06 10.09
CA VAL A 331 7.88 -4.93 9.12
C VAL A 331 6.75 -5.64 9.82
N ARG A 332 5.56 -5.54 9.26
CA ARG A 332 4.37 -6.23 9.73
C ARG A 332 4.07 -7.44 8.88
N ILE A 333 3.59 -8.49 9.53
CA ILE A 333 3.25 -9.74 8.88
C ILE A 333 1.84 -10.14 9.35
N LEU A 334 0.94 -10.37 8.40
CA LEU A 334 -0.41 -10.88 8.64
C LEU A 334 -0.55 -12.22 7.92
N ARG A 335 -0.75 -13.28 8.68
CA ARG A 335 -1.00 -14.63 8.15
C ARG A 335 -2.48 -14.94 8.20
N MET A 336 -2.99 -15.54 7.13
CA MET A 336 -4.37 -15.94 6.99
C MET A 336 -4.45 -17.19 6.12
N GLY A 337 -4.59 -18.36 6.74
CA GLY A 337 -4.59 -19.64 6.04
C GLY A 337 -3.32 -19.86 5.19
N ASP A 338 -3.48 -20.06 3.89
CA ASP A 338 -2.38 -20.26 2.93
C ASP A 338 -1.84 -18.95 2.32
N THR A 339 -2.28 -17.83 2.85
CA THR A 339 -1.90 -16.48 2.39
C THR A 339 -1.14 -15.73 3.48
N VAL A 340 -0.06 -15.07 3.09
CA VAL A 340 0.67 -14.13 3.94
C VAL A 340 0.74 -12.76 3.27
N MET A 341 0.41 -11.75 4.05
CA MET A 341 0.64 -10.33 3.70
C MET A 341 1.75 -9.79 4.60
N TRP A 342 2.61 -9.00 4.04
CA TRP A 342 3.64 -8.31 4.81
C TRP A 342 3.83 -6.89 4.29
N GLY A 343 4.20 -5.96 5.15
CA GLY A 343 4.28 -4.56 4.78
C GLY A 343 5.38 -3.83 5.52
N ALA A 344 5.91 -2.78 4.89
CA ALA A 344 6.93 -1.92 5.44
C ALA A 344 6.79 -0.47 4.92
N PRO A 345 7.31 0.54 5.65
CA PRO A 345 7.22 1.94 5.26
C PRO A 345 8.32 2.33 4.24
N VAL A 346 8.41 1.59 3.13
CA VAL A 346 9.46 1.80 2.11
C VAL A 346 8.92 1.67 0.69
N GLU A 347 9.61 2.32 -0.25
CA GLU A 347 9.47 2.08 -1.68
C GLU A 347 10.39 0.94 -2.11
N LEU A 348 9.91 -0.29 -1.96
CA LEU A 348 10.67 -1.50 -2.22
C LEU A 348 10.81 -1.76 -3.72
N PHE A 349 11.97 -2.20 -4.17
CA PHE A 349 12.17 -2.73 -5.52
C PHE A 349 11.48 -4.08 -5.68
N CYS A 350 10.89 -4.30 -6.86
CA CYS A 350 10.09 -5.49 -7.14
C CYS A 350 10.87 -6.80 -7.00
N GLU A 351 12.15 -6.83 -7.34
CA GLU A 351 13.03 -8.00 -7.24
C GLU A 351 13.09 -8.56 -5.82
N ILE A 352 13.11 -7.67 -4.81
CA ILE A 352 13.18 -8.09 -3.40
C ILE A 352 11.85 -8.72 -2.96
N ALA A 353 10.72 -8.12 -3.32
CA ALA A 353 9.42 -8.71 -3.04
C ALA A 353 9.20 -10.04 -3.78
N MET A 354 9.64 -10.14 -5.02
CA MET A 354 9.60 -11.40 -5.80
C MET A 354 10.45 -12.50 -5.15
N ARG A 355 11.64 -12.14 -4.62
CA ARG A 355 12.48 -13.07 -3.84
C ARG A 355 11.74 -13.55 -2.59
N VAL A 356 11.21 -12.61 -1.77
CA VAL A 356 10.45 -12.97 -0.56
C VAL A 356 9.27 -13.88 -0.89
N ARG A 357 8.52 -13.58 -1.94
CA ARG A 357 7.40 -14.40 -2.42
C ARG A 357 7.85 -15.82 -2.79
N LYS A 358 8.95 -15.95 -3.55
CA LYS A 358 9.52 -17.24 -3.93
C LYS A 358 9.95 -18.06 -2.72
N GLU A 359 10.49 -17.40 -1.69
CA GLU A 359 11.08 -18.06 -0.53
C GLU A 359 10.12 -18.19 0.65
N SER A 360 8.93 -17.55 0.63
CA SER A 360 7.99 -17.50 1.75
C SER A 360 7.44 -18.87 2.18
N GLY A 361 7.24 -19.77 1.23
CA GLY A 361 6.59 -21.07 1.43
C GLY A 361 5.06 -20.99 1.51
N TYR A 362 4.46 -19.82 1.39
CA TYR A 362 3.00 -19.62 1.30
C TYR A 362 2.54 -19.72 -0.16
N ARG A 363 1.28 -20.15 -0.36
CA ARG A 363 0.67 -20.19 -1.69
C ARG A 363 0.51 -18.80 -2.28
N ASN A 364 0.04 -17.85 -1.46
CA ASN A 364 -0.11 -16.47 -1.83
C ASN A 364 0.72 -15.59 -0.88
N THR A 365 1.55 -14.74 -1.45
CA THR A 365 2.40 -13.81 -0.69
C THR A 365 2.28 -12.43 -1.30
N PHE A 366 1.84 -11.45 -0.49
CA PHE A 366 1.57 -10.08 -0.93
C PHE A 366 2.38 -9.09 -0.12
N PHE A 367 3.09 -8.20 -0.79
CA PHE A 367 3.77 -7.08 -0.16
C PHE A 367 2.88 -5.83 -0.17
N PHE A 368 2.72 -5.20 0.97
CA PHE A 368 2.04 -3.93 1.15
C PHE A 368 3.08 -2.83 1.31
N GLY A 369 3.34 -2.12 0.21
CA GLY A 369 4.27 -1.01 0.19
C GLY A 369 3.70 0.20 0.94
N TYR A 370 4.60 1.09 1.35
CA TYR A 370 4.23 2.34 2.04
C TYR A 370 3.37 2.11 3.30
N ALA A 371 3.48 0.93 3.90
CA ALA A 371 2.68 0.59 5.07
C ALA A 371 3.16 1.36 6.29
N ASN A 372 2.27 2.18 6.85
CA ASN A 372 2.49 2.96 8.07
C ASN A 372 3.54 4.07 7.93
N GLY A 373 3.75 4.59 6.72
CA GLY A 373 4.64 5.70 6.44
C GLY A 373 5.63 5.47 5.32
N TRP A 374 6.67 6.33 5.26
CA TRP A 374 7.68 6.29 4.24
C TRP A 374 9.07 6.63 4.78
N LEU A 375 10.02 5.71 4.63
CA LEU A 375 11.43 5.85 5.01
C LEU A 375 12.36 5.93 3.79
N GLY A 376 11.83 6.09 2.58
CA GLY A 376 12.61 6.20 1.35
C GLY A 376 12.61 4.93 0.50
N TYR A 377 13.40 4.97 -0.56
CA TYR A 377 13.57 3.84 -1.46
C TYR A 377 14.42 2.73 -0.83
N LEU A 378 14.03 1.48 -1.10
CA LEU A 378 14.83 0.30 -0.77
C LEU A 378 15.19 -0.45 -2.07
N PRO A 379 16.30 -0.02 -2.73
CA PRO A 379 16.77 -0.60 -3.96
C PRO A 379 17.55 -1.91 -3.75
N THR A 380 17.80 -2.64 -4.84
CA THR A 380 18.76 -3.76 -4.85
C THR A 380 20.21 -3.25 -4.74
N ALA A 381 21.13 -4.11 -4.30
CA ALA A 381 22.55 -3.80 -4.24
C ALA A 381 23.13 -3.46 -5.64
N VAL A 382 22.63 -4.10 -6.67
CA VAL A 382 22.99 -3.80 -8.07
C VAL A 382 22.56 -2.38 -8.45
N ALA A 383 21.35 -1.98 -8.09
CA ALA A 383 20.87 -0.63 -8.37
C ALA A 383 21.71 0.46 -7.69
N PHE A 384 22.27 0.20 -6.50
CA PHE A 384 23.21 1.13 -5.87
C PHE A 384 24.51 1.29 -6.67
N GLN A 385 25.00 0.23 -7.31
CA GLN A 385 26.18 0.27 -8.18
C GLN A 385 25.89 1.00 -9.49
N GLU A 386 24.71 0.80 -10.06
CA GLU A 386 24.26 1.45 -11.30
C GLU A 386 23.92 2.92 -11.11
N GLY A 387 23.60 3.35 -9.88
CA GLY A 387 23.14 4.73 -9.61
C GLY A 387 21.69 4.97 -10.07
N GLY A 388 21.40 6.21 -10.47
CA GLY A 388 20.06 6.62 -10.84
C GLY A 388 19.31 7.32 -9.70
N TYR A 389 17.99 7.52 -9.87
CA TYR A 389 17.17 8.30 -8.94
C TYR A 389 16.98 7.61 -7.58
N GLU A 390 16.59 6.34 -7.60
CA GLU A 390 16.17 5.63 -6.40
C GLU A 390 17.32 5.42 -5.39
N PRO A 391 18.54 5.03 -5.79
CA PRO A 391 19.68 4.98 -4.87
C PRO A 391 20.06 6.35 -4.27
N ARG A 392 19.88 7.44 -5.04
CA ARG A 392 20.14 8.79 -4.51
C ARG A 392 19.11 9.25 -3.49
N THR A 393 17.87 8.76 -3.60
CA THR A 393 16.75 9.04 -2.70
C THR A 393 16.49 7.91 -1.70
N SER A 394 17.52 7.10 -1.46
CA SER A 394 17.54 6.05 -0.44
C SER A 394 18.33 6.51 0.78
N PRO A 395 17.83 6.33 2.00
CA PRO A 395 18.62 6.58 3.20
C PRO A 395 19.55 5.41 3.56
N PHE A 396 19.45 4.29 2.85
CA PHE A 396 20.13 3.04 3.15
C PHE A 396 21.45 2.88 2.41
N THR A 397 22.24 1.90 2.84
CA THR A 397 23.41 1.37 2.13
C THR A 397 23.03 0.14 1.30
N PRO A 398 23.89 -0.32 0.35
CA PRO A 398 23.61 -1.52 -0.47
C PRO A 398 23.31 -2.80 0.33
N ARG A 399 23.74 -2.87 1.60
CA ARG A 399 23.47 -4.02 2.47
C ARG A 399 21.98 -4.22 2.77
N VAL A 400 21.16 -3.16 2.62
CA VAL A 400 19.75 -3.21 2.97
C VAL A 400 18.98 -4.31 2.24
N GLU A 401 19.29 -4.59 0.97
CA GLU A 401 18.65 -5.68 0.23
C GLU A 401 18.78 -7.03 0.96
N LYS A 402 20.02 -7.35 1.40
CA LYS A 402 20.28 -8.60 2.10
C LYS A 402 19.70 -8.59 3.52
N ASP A 403 20.00 -7.54 4.31
CA ASP A 403 19.59 -7.42 5.71
C ASP A 403 18.07 -7.50 5.82
N PHE A 404 17.36 -6.77 4.95
CA PHE A 404 15.90 -6.70 4.94
C PHE A 404 15.27 -8.00 4.38
N GLY A 405 15.72 -8.45 3.20
CA GLY A 405 15.14 -9.62 2.54
C GLY A 405 15.29 -10.89 3.37
N ASP A 406 16.48 -11.14 3.95
CA ASP A 406 16.74 -12.32 4.78
C ASP A 406 15.91 -12.31 6.07
N ALA A 407 15.82 -11.15 6.75
CA ALA A 407 15.02 -11.01 7.96
C ALA A 407 13.53 -11.26 7.71
N VAL A 408 12.99 -10.71 6.62
CA VAL A 408 11.57 -10.89 6.25
C VAL A 408 11.28 -12.36 5.91
N VAL A 409 12.10 -12.99 5.06
CA VAL A 409 11.94 -14.42 4.72
C VAL A 409 11.98 -15.30 5.96
N LYS A 410 12.95 -15.06 6.85
CA LYS A 410 13.06 -15.78 8.12
C LYS A 410 11.80 -15.64 8.98
N ALA A 411 11.33 -14.39 9.18
CA ALA A 411 10.15 -14.12 10.00
C ALA A 411 8.87 -14.74 9.43
N ILE A 412 8.67 -14.68 8.10
CA ILE A 412 7.53 -15.31 7.45
C ILE A 412 7.54 -16.82 7.66
N ARG A 413 8.69 -17.47 7.51
CA ARG A 413 8.84 -18.93 7.68
C ARG A 413 8.69 -19.41 9.13
N GLN A 414 9.16 -18.64 10.11
CA GLN A 414 9.09 -19.00 11.52
C GLN A 414 7.66 -19.03 12.08
N GLY A 415 6.74 -18.32 11.52
CA GLY A 415 5.34 -18.29 11.94
C GLY A 415 4.38 -19.18 11.13
N ARG A 416 4.94 -20.10 10.32
CA ARG A 416 4.18 -21.03 9.47
C ARG A 416 3.72 -22.29 10.21
#